data_d8d1edfab7eda2e7ab9568fd1de9ca55
#
_entry.id   d8d1edfab7eda2e7ab9568fd1de9ca55
#
_cell.length_a   1.000
_cell.length_b   1.000
_cell.length_c   1.000
_cell.angle_alpha   90.00
_cell.angle_beta   90.00
_cell.angle_gamma   90.00
#
_symmetry.space_group_name_H-M   'P 1'
#
loop_
_entity.id
_entity.type
_entity.pdbx_description
1 polymer ?
#
loop_
_entity_poly.entity_id
_entity_poly.type
_entity_poly.pdbx_seq_one_letter_code
_entity_poly.pdbx_strand_id
1 'polypeptide(L)'
;MMTSFTSTTVSDCSESFLNVHKLNASRYPYKTTSTSTIRAIPDELLSAIFHFATHDLHDCYDAIFHAITISHVCQHWRNVSLATTSLWTVIVLTFPTHRNQFFRTISCLTRSRSRPLHLYMDFRDPAWNWDEASHLFNWKNMENVMRLLLPHAHRWRKIELLTDTWAPIFTFLSYASRIKSAPMLHDIVLSRCNAFFAAKGELFRPSAMRSPIAWFGGGSAFHSLRRVSLAGVHVDWASSGLSGLFELELKYHASEVMPTLQEFCSIISACPKLERLSILGWGPQIDTDAVVPKQRSLRLAHLHDFAFGFIDVDYAIDLLSLFHFPALKALSLEDLSPSVDPSHPCDSSRLLDYLTVAHQGCCASSSQTSPCTTCCPYPLSSLSSLELRGLTSREASLCRFLQETPALDDLVLSSLDKSNAQAIAPGLISSLLCPSLHDLTFKDANSSTIAALSACLQVGTRMNSPSMRVAVVADITDGDDATHQLIHALRSTGIEVTV
;
A
#
# COMPACT_ATOMS: atom_id res chain seq x y z
N MET A 1 -24.46 8.07 3.26
CA MET A 1 -24.48 7.02 2.25
C MET A 1 -23.03 6.58 2.12
N MET A 2 -22.70 5.40 2.59
CA MET A 2 -21.34 4.90 2.58
C MET A 2 -21.11 4.18 1.26
N THR A 3 -20.18 4.66 0.47
CA THR A 3 -19.68 3.94 -0.71
C THR A 3 -18.92 2.71 -0.21
N SER A 4 -19.41 1.55 -0.60
CA SER A 4 -18.82 0.27 -0.31
C SER A 4 -17.43 0.17 -0.92
N PHE A 5 -16.39 0.06 -0.09
CA PHE A 5 -15.13 -0.54 -0.53
C PHE A 5 -15.46 -1.97 -0.98
N THR A 6 -15.30 -2.24 -2.23
CA THR A 6 -15.44 -3.59 -2.78
C THR A 6 -14.38 -4.47 -2.17
N SER A 7 -14.80 -5.25 -1.16
CA SER A 7 -14.04 -6.38 -0.69
C SER A 7 -14.02 -7.39 -1.83
N THR A 8 -12.85 -7.63 -2.37
CA THR A 8 -12.60 -8.80 -3.21
C THR A 8 -12.96 -10.01 -2.36
N THR A 9 -14.04 -10.64 -2.71
CA THR A 9 -14.69 -11.73 -1.97
C THR A 9 -13.77 -12.94 -1.88
N VAL A 10 -13.32 -13.24 -0.69
CA VAL A 10 -12.72 -14.54 -0.29
C VAL A 10 -13.83 -15.58 -0.10
N SER A 11 -14.83 -15.63 -0.98
CA SER A 11 -15.95 -16.60 -0.82
C SER A 11 -15.90 -17.79 -1.75
N ASP A 12 -14.90 -17.92 -2.64
CA ASP A 12 -14.89 -19.03 -3.61
C ASP A 12 -13.83 -20.11 -3.38
N CYS A 13 -13.04 -20.05 -2.30
CA CYS A 13 -12.02 -21.07 -2.04
C CYS A 13 -12.50 -22.29 -1.24
N SER A 14 -13.75 -22.33 -0.75
CA SER A 14 -14.21 -23.45 0.09
C SER A 14 -14.92 -24.58 -0.66
N GLU A 15 -15.33 -24.39 -1.91
CA GLU A 15 -16.04 -25.45 -2.67
C GLU A 15 -15.22 -26.20 -3.72
N SER A 16 -14.01 -25.71 -4.07
CA SER A 16 -13.18 -26.40 -5.09
C SER A 16 -12.34 -27.57 -4.55
N PHE A 17 -12.31 -27.81 -3.23
CA PHE A 17 -11.52 -28.91 -2.66
C PHE A 17 -12.23 -30.27 -2.58
N LEU A 18 -13.49 -30.40 -2.96
CA LEU A 18 -14.24 -31.67 -2.86
C LEU A 18 -14.45 -32.43 -4.17
N ASN A 19 -13.95 -31.93 -5.30
CA ASN A 19 -14.25 -32.57 -6.61
C ASN A 19 -13.07 -33.21 -7.34
N VAL A 20 -11.95 -33.52 -6.68
CA VAL A 20 -10.79 -34.21 -7.32
C VAL A 20 -10.77 -35.72 -7.10
N HIS A 21 -11.84 -36.33 -6.58
CA HIS A 21 -11.91 -37.78 -6.42
C HIS A 21 -13.00 -38.43 -7.27
N LYS A 22 -12.87 -38.35 -8.61
CA LYS A 22 -13.44 -39.37 -9.51
C LYS A 22 -12.77 -39.30 -10.89
N LEU A 23 -11.54 -39.74 -10.99
CA LEU A 23 -10.98 -40.17 -12.26
C LEU A 23 -10.80 -41.68 -12.24
N ASN A 24 -11.56 -42.31 -13.12
CA ASN A 24 -11.62 -43.77 -13.34
C ASN A 24 -10.21 -44.37 -13.48
N ALA A 25 -9.92 -45.30 -12.61
CA ALA A 25 -8.80 -46.21 -12.77
C ALA A 25 -9.06 -47.19 -13.93
N SER A 26 -8.58 -46.83 -15.11
CA SER A 26 -8.41 -47.80 -16.20
C SER A 26 -7.22 -48.66 -15.87
N ARG A 27 -7.46 -49.96 -15.65
CA ARG A 27 -6.47 -51.00 -15.41
C ARG A 27 -5.63 -51.23 -16.66
N TYR A 28 -4.39 -50.75 -16.68
CA TYR A 28 -3.33 -51.32 -17.50
C TYR A 28 -2.18 -51.73 -16.59
N PRO A 29 -1.68 -52.98 -16.72
CA PRO A 29 -0.53 -53.43 -15.90
C PRO A 29 0.76 -52.90 -16.52
N TYR A 30 1.18 -51.70 -16.12
CA TYR A 30 2.55 -51.29 -16.38
C TYR A 30 3.46 -51.94 -15.35
N LYS A 31 4.25 -52.93 -15.81
CA LYS A 31 5.49 -53.32 -15.12
C LYS A 31 6.45 -52.12 -15.20
N THR A 32 6.41 -51.24 -14.23
CA THR A 32 7.43 -50.20 -14.10
C THR A 32 8.41 -50.58 -13.02
N THR A 33 9.52 -51.18 -13.44
CA THR A 33 10.81 -51.11 -12.74
C THR A 33 11.43 -49.71 -12.98
N SER A 34 10.66 -48.62 -12.82
CA SER A 34 11.21 -47.29 -12.77
C SER A 34 11.32 -46.90 -11.30
N THR A 35 12.53 -46.98 -10.74
CA THR A 35 12.89 -46.26 -9.54
C THR A 35 12.41 -44.81 -9.77
N SER A 36 11.44 -44.37 -9.00
CA SER A 36 10.90 -43.00 -9.10
C SER A 36 12.06 -42.03 -9.06
N THR A 37 12.30 -41.28 -10.15
CA THR A 37 13.38 -40.31 -10.30
C THR A 37 13.41 -39.29 -9.15
N ILE A 38 12.25 -38.99 -8.54
CA ILE A 38 12.12 -38.11 -7.35
C ILE A 38 12.85 -38.69 -6.13
N ARG A 39 12.92 -40.03 -5.96
CA ARG A 39 13.65 -40.63 -4.83
C ARG A 39 15.18 -40.58 -5.01
N ALA A 40 15.66 -40.26 -6.20
CA ALA A 40 17.07 -40.08 -6.50
C ALA A 40 17.55 -38.65 -6.25
N ILE A 41 16.67 -37.70 -5.96
CA ILE A 41 17.04 -36.31 -5.64
C ILE A 41 17.62 -36.29 -4.23
N PRO A 42 18.85 -35.76 -4.01
CA PRO A 42 19.40 -35.53 -2.68
C PRO A 42 18.50 -34.66 -1.81
N ASP A 43 18.49 -34.94 -0.49
CA ASP A 43 17.63 -34.22 0.48
C ASP A 43 17.87 -32.71 0.47
N GLU A 44 19.10 -32.27 0.22
CA GLU A 44 19.49 -30.86 0.14
C GLU A 44 18.82 -30.17 -1.05
N LEU A 45 18.83 -30.82 -2.22
CA LEU A 45 18.15 -30.28 -3.41
C LEU A 45 16.63 -30.30 -3.25
N LEU A 46 16.10 -31.39 -2.66
CA LEU A 46 14.65 -31.47 -2.37
C LEU A 46 14.23 -30.39 -1.37
N SER A 47 15.04 -30.12 -0.35
CA SER A 47 14.83 -29.04 0.61
C SER A 47 14.85 -27.66 -0.07
N ALA A 48 15.78 -27.42 -1.01
CA ALA A 48 15.83 -26.20 -1.79
C ALA A 48 14.60 -26.03 -2.70
N ILE A 49 14.18 -27.09 -3.37
CA ILE A 49 12.94 -27.09 -4.20
C ILE A 49 11.73 -26.74 -3.33
N PHE A 50 11.60 -27.37 -2.16
CA PHE A 50 10.49 -27.07 -1.23
C PHE A 50 10.53 -25.62 -0.77
N HIS A 51 11.70 -25.08 -0.48
CA HIS A 51 11.87 -23.70 -0.07
C HIS A 51 11.38 -22.73 -1.15
N PHE A 52 11.87 -22.87 -2.39
CA PHE A 52 11.43 -22.03 -3.50
C PHE A 52 9.93 -22.17 -3.76
N ALA A 53 9.43 -23.41 -3.85
CA ALA A 53 8.01 -23.67 -4.07
C ALA A 53 7.10 -23.09 -2.98
N THR A 54 7.61 -22.86 -1.76
CA THR A 54 6.83 -22.34 -0.64
C THR A 54 6.94 -20.82 -0.53
N HIS A 55 8.10 -20.21 -0.82
CA HIS A 55 8.35 -18.79 -0.57
C HIS A 55 8.26 -17.92 -1.83
N ASP A 56 8.18 -18.53 -3.01
CA ASP A 56 7.99 -17.82 -4.28
C ASP A 56 6.51 -17.53 -4.59
N LEU A 57 5.62 -17.90 -3.68
CA LEU A 57 4.19 -17.65 -3.77
C LEU A 57 3.88 -16.18 -3.44
N HIS A 58 2.99 -15.59 -4.24
CA HIS A 58 2.56 -14.21 -4.02
C HIS A 58 1.76 -14.02 -2.71
N ASP A 59 1.08 -15.10 -2.25
CA ASP A 59 0.30 -15.07 -1.02
C ASP A 59 1.04 -15.77 0.13
N CYS A 60 1.24 -15.03 1.22
CA CYS A 60 1.85 -15.54 2.45
C CYS A 60 0.97 -16.60 3.14
N TYR A 61 -0.35 -16.57 2.94
CA TYR A 61 -1.26 -17.58 3.46
C TYR A 61 -1.04 -18.93 2.79
N ASP A 62 -0.77 -18.95 1.50
CA ASP A 62 -0.48 -20.17 0.75
C ASP A 62 0.84 -20.82 1.20
N ALA A 63 1.82 -20.03 1.60
CA ALA A 63 3.13 -20.53 2.00
C ALA A 63 3.06 -21.57 3.14
N ILE A 64 2.25 -21.33 4.17
CA ILE A 64 2.12 -22.26 5.30
C ILE A 64 1.34 -23.52 4.90
N PHE A 65 0.29 -23.38 4.08
CA PHE A 65 -0.47 -24.53 3.61
C PHE A 65 0.35 -25.38 2.65
N HIS A 66 1.19 -24.76 1.83
CA HIS A 66 2.08 -25.45 0.91
C HIS A 66 3.13 -26.29 1.66
N ALA A 67 3.76 -25.74 2.72
CA ALA A 67 4.67 -26.49 3.58
C ALA A 67 4.00 -27.71 4.23
N ILE A 68 2.74 -27.56 4.68
CA ILE A 68 1.96 -28.66 5.24
C ILE A 68 1.67 -29.70 4.16
N THR A 69 1.21 -29.29 2.98
CA THR A 69 0.88 -30.17 1.84
C THR A 69 2.08 -30.99 1.43
N ILE A 70 3.25 -30.37 1.27
CA ILE A 70 4.53 -31.04 0.99
C ILE A 70 4.80 -32.12 2.04
N SER A 71 4.58 -31.84 3.31
CA SER A 71 4.81 -32.81 4.39
C SER A 71 3.86 -34.01 4.37
N HIS A 72 2.77 -33.96 3.60
CA HIS A 72 1.77 -35.00 3.48
C HIS A 72 1.89 -35.85 2.22
N VAL A 73 2.82 -35.55 1.30
CA VAL A 73 2.96 -36.28 0.02
C VAL A 73 3.44 -37.73 0.23
N CYS A 74 4.54 -37.93 0.97
CA CYS A 74 5.04 -39.25 1.34
C CYS A 74 5.96 -39.15 2.58
N GLN A 75 6.36 -40.30 3.14
CA GLN A 75 7.20 -40.34 4.33
C GLN A 75 8.54 -39.64 4.11
N HIS A 76 9.18 -39.84 2.95
CA HIS A 76 10.46 -39.21 2.62
C HIS A 76 10.33 -37.68 2.59
N TRP A 77 9.33 -37.15 1.87
CA TRP A 77 9.05 -35.70 1.81
C TRP A 77 8.71 -35.11 3.17
N ARG A 78 7.95 -35.87 3.98
CA ARG A 78 7.69 -35.45 5.37
C ARG A 78 8.98 -35.29 6.18
N ASN A 79 9.88 -36.26 6.10
CA ASN A 79 11.14 -36.22 6.84
C ASN A 79 11.97 -34.99 6.39
N VAL A 80 12.12 -34.78 5.08
CA VAL A 80 12.86 -33.65 4.53
C VAL A 80 12.19 -32.33 4.91
N SER A 81 10.87 -32.19 4.72
CA SER A 81 10.15 -30.94 5.03
C SER A 81 10.19 -30.60 6.51
N LEU A 82 10.06 -31.57 7.42
CA LEU A 82 10.16 -31.33 8.86
C LEU A 82 11.59 -30.97 9.31
N ALA A 83 12.61 -31.45 8.61
CA ALA A 83 14.01 -31.08 8.84
C ALA A 83 14.35 -29.70 8.27
N THR A 84 13.64 -29.23 7.25
CA THR A 84 13.87 -27.96 6.55
C THR A 84 13.24 -26.79 7.33
N THR A 85 14.03 -26.18 8.21
CA THR A 85 13.56 -25.15 9.15
C THR A 85 12.99 -23.91 8.47
N SER A 86 13.45 -23.55 7.27
CA SER A 86 13.01 -22.38 6.52
C SER A 86 11.55 -22.47 6.06
N LEU A 87 10.98 -23.66 5.89
CA LEU A 87 9.58 -23.86 5.50
C LEU A 87 8.58 -23.43 6.60
N TRP A 88 9.03 -23.34 7.85
CA TRP A 88 8.18 -23.11 9.03
C TRP A 88 8.33 -21.70 9.60
N THR A 89 8.89 -20.77 8.84
CA THR A 89 9.19 -19.41 9.29
C THR A 89 8.02 -18.44 9.15
N VAL A 90 7.03 -18.79 8.36
CA VAL A 90 5.80 -17.97 8.17
C VAL A 90 4.76 -18.40 9.19
N ILE A 91 4.29 -17.46 9.99
CA ILE A 91 3.23 -17.63 10.99
C ILE A 91 2.03 -16.83 10.51
N VAL A 92 0.92 -17.52 10.32
CA VAL A 92 -0.34 -16.93 9.88
C VAL A 92 -1.41 -17.18 10.94
N LEU A 93 -2.00 -16.10 11.44
CA LEU A 93 -3.13 -16.09 12.36
C LEU A 93 -4.24 -15.22 11.77
N THR A 94 -5.45 -15.76 11.70
CA THR A 94 -6.59 -15.08 11.06
C THR A 94 -7.82 -15.14 11.97
N PHE A 95 -8.74 -14.21 11.74
CA PHE A 95 -10.07 -14.27 12.32
C PHE A 95 -10.99 -15.18 11.44
N PRO A 96 -11.89 -15.97 12.06
CA PRO A 96 -11.99 -16.27 13.47
C PRO A 96 -10.84 -17.13 13.99
N THR A 97 -10.37 -16.83 15.20
CA THR A 97 -9.26 -17.58 15.81
C THR A 97 -9.71 -18.94 16.34
N HIS A 98 -9.16 -20.01 15.80
CA HIS A 98 -9.45 -21.38 16.20
C HIS A 98 -8.27 -22.03 16.96
N ARG A 99 -8.56 -22.96 17.85
CA ARG A 99 -7.51 -23.70 18.59
C ARG A 99 -6.47 -24.33 17.67
N ASN A 100 -6.88 -24.81 16.50
CA ASN A 100 -5.99 -25.42 15.52
C ASN A 100 -4.93 -24.43 14.97
N GLN A 101 -5.25 -23.14 14.85
CA GLN A 101 -4.28 -22.12 14.46
C GLN A 101 -3.17 -21.98 15.51
N PHE A 102 -3.52 -21.98 16.81
CA PHE A 102 -2.55 -21.94 17.89
C PHE A 102 -1.63 -23.18 17.89
N PHE A 103 -2.17 -24.39 17.74
CA PHE A 103 -1.36 -25.60 17.65
C PHE A 103 -0.45 -25.61 16.44
N ARG A 104 -0.94 -25.14 15.28
CA ARG A 104 -0.13 -24.96 14.07
C ARG A 104 0.99 -23.95 14.33
N THR A 105 0.70 -22.82 14.94
CA THR A 105 1.68 -21.79 15.29
C THR A 105 2.76 -22.33 16.20
N ILE A 106 2.40 -23.05 17.28
CA ILE A 106 3.37 -23.72 18.17
C ILE A 106 4.28 -24.66 17.38
N SER A 107 3.71 -25.45 16.48
CA SER A 107 4.47 -26.38 15.65
C SER A 107 5.44 -25.65 14.73
N CYS A 108 5.04 -24.54 14.08
CA CYS A 108 5.89 -23.71 13.24
C CYS A 108 7.01 -23.04 14.06
N LEU A 109 6.69 -22.47 15.22
CA LEU A 109 7.66 -21.85 16.13
C LEU A 109 8.75 -22.85 16.58
N THR A 110 8.35 -24.10 16.85
CA THR A 110 9.28 -25.17 17.22
C THR A 110 10.14 -25.61 16.05
N ARG A 111 9.55 -25.83 14.87
CA ARG A 111 10.24 -26.34 13.67
C ARG A 111 11.15 -25.29 13.03
N SER A 112 10.78 -24.02 13.08
CA SER A 112 11.61 -22.92 12.56
C SER A 112 12.90 -22.69 13.36
N ARG A 113 13.02 -23.26 14.57
CA ARG A 113 14.22 -23.15 15.45
C ARG A 113 14.63 -21.67 15.65
N SER A 114 15.85 -21.30 15.24
CA SER A 114 16.42 -19.95 15.34
C SER A 114 16.21 -19.08 14.10
N ARG A 115 15.49 -19.59 13.08
CA ARG A 115 15.28 -18.82 11.84
C ARG A 115 14.44 -17.57 12.08
N PRO A 116 14.67 -16.49 11.30
CA PRO A 116 13.82 -15.29 11.33
C PRO A 116 12.36 -15.65 11.04
N LEU A 117 11.42 -14.95 11.71
CA LEU A 117 9.99 -15.18 11.59
C LEU A 117 9.30 -14.05 10.83
N HIS A 118 8.35 -14.42 9.99
CA HIS A 118 7.40 -13.53 9.34
C HIS A 118 6.03 -13.77 9.96
N LEU A 119 5.49 -12.76 10.62
CA LEU A 119 4.21 -12.81 11.34
C LEU A 119 3.14 -12.09 10.53
N TYR A 120 2.14 -12.81 10.07
CA TYR A 120 0.96 -12.28 9.39
C TYR A 120 -0.27 -12.52 10.26
N MET A 121 -0.86 -11.45 10.74
CA MET A 121 -1.97 -11.47 11.67
C MET A 121 -3.10 -10.63 11.10
N ASP A 122 -4.13 -11.28 10.56
CA ASP A 122 -5.31 -10.61 10.02
C ASP A 122 -6.54 -11.00 10.86
N PHE A 123 -6.95 -10.07 11.70
CA PHE A 123 -8.07 -10.25 12.60
C PHE A 123 -9.28 -9.40 12.22
N ARG A 124 -9.37 -9.01 10.96
CA ARG A 124 -10.53 -8.32 10.41
C ARG A 124 -11.71 -9.29 10.31
N ASP A 125 -12.90 -8.80 10.61
CA ASP A 125 -14.16 -9.53 10.48
C ASP A 125 -14.97 -8.94 9.31
N PRO A 126 -15.07 -9.65 8.18
CA PRO A 126 -15.86 -9.16 7.04
C PRO A 126 -17.33 -8.92 7.35
N ALA A 127 -17.87 -9.55 8.41
CA ALA A 127 -19.24 -9.40 8.84
C ALA A 127 -19.41 -8.37 9.98
N TRP A 128 -18.36 -7.63 10.34
CA TRP A 128 -18.43 -6.67 11.43
C TRP A 128 -19.36 -5.49 11.11
N ASN A 129 -20.14 -5.11 12.12
CA ASN A 129 -21.17 -4.08 12.01
C ASN A 129 -20.69 -2.66 12.33
N TRP A 130 -19.37 -2.41 12.38
CA TRP A 130 -18.72 -1.14 12.68
C TRP A 130 -18.88 -0.62 14.12
N ASP A 131 -19.36 -1.45 15.03
CA ASP A 131 -19.38 -1.15 16.47
C ASP A 131 -18.15 -1.76 17.17
N GLU A 132 -17.22 -0.90 17.62
CA GLU A 132 -15.98 -1.35 18.28
C GLU A 132 -16.23 -2.21 19.53
N ALA A 133 -17.35 -1.97 20.24
CA ALA A 133 -17.67 -2.74 21.46
C ALA A 133 -18.15 -4.16 21.16
N SER A 134 -18.69 -4.40 19.97
CA SER A 134 -19.25 -5.68 19.54
C SER A 134 -18.26 -6.58 18.82
N HIS A 135 -17.06 -6.08 18.49
CA HIS A 135 -16.08 -6.86 17.73
C HIS A 135 -15.60 -8.09 18.52
N LEU A 136 -15.68 -9.26 17.88
CA LEU A 136 -15.38 -10.53 18.57
C LEU A 136 -13.88 -10.71 18.84
N PHE A 137 -12.99 -10.13 18.03
CA PHE A 137 -11.56 -10.13 18.32
C PHE A 137 -11.20 -8.87 19.12
N ASN A 138 -10.95 -9.04 20.40
CA ASN A 138 -10.71 -7.96 21.35
C ASN A 138 -9.31 -8.05 21.98
N TRP A 139 -9.04 -7.18 22.95
CA TRP A 139 -7.75 -7.11 23.63
C TRP A 139 -7.34 -8.44 24.32
N LYS A 140 -8.28 -9.23 24.85
CA LYS A 140 -7.97 -10.54 25.48
C LYS A 140 -7.50 -11.57 24.47
N ASN A 141 -8.11 -11.56 23.28
CA ASN A 141 -7.69 -12.44 22.19
C ASN A 141 -6.26 -12.09 21.76
N MET A 142 -5.96 -10.80 21.60
CA MET A 142 -4.60 -10.33 21.27
C MET A 142 -3.60 -10.64 22.37
N GLU A 143 -3.99 -10.55 23.65
CA GLU A 143 -3.13 -10.94 24.75
C GLU A 143 -2.68 -12.42 24.64
N ASN A 144 -3.60 -13.32 24.30
CA ASN A 144 -3.27 -14.74 24.08
C ASN A 144 -2.30 -14.93 22.91
N VAL A 145 -2.47 -14.19 21.83
CA VAL A 145 -1.55 -14.18 20.70
C VAL A 145 -0.17 -13.69 21.15
N MET A 146 -0.11 -12.57 21.89
CA MET A 146 1.15 -12.00 22.35
C MET A 146 1.88 -12.91 23.32
N ARG A 147 1.18 -13.60 24.24
CA ARG A 147 1.79 -14.59 25.14
C ARG A 147 2.48 -15.72 24.37
N LEU A 148 1.95 -16.11 23.22
CA LEU A 148 2.55 -17.12 22.35
C LEU A 148 3.76 -16.59 21.56
N LEU A 149 3.67 -15.38 21.02
CA LEU A 149 4.67 -14.85 20.08
C LEU A 149 5.82 -14.12 20.78
N LEU A 150 5.57 -13.46 21.92
CA LEU A 150 6.53 -12.59 22.61
C LEU A 150 7.86 -13.30 22.99
N PRO A 151 7.90 -14.57 23.43
CA PRO A 151 9.15 -15.27 23.72
C PRO A 151 10.09 -15.38 22.51
N HIS A 152 9.54 -15.21 21.31
CA HIS A 152 10.26 -15.31 20.04
C HIS A 152 10.58 -13.94 19.41
N ALA A 153 10.40 -12.83 20.12
CA ALA A 153 10.57 -11.48 19.59
C ALA A 153 11.98 -11.20 19.06
N HIS A 154 13.00 -11.84 19.63
CA HIS A 154 14.40 -11.70 19.21
C HIS A 154 14.66 -12.16 17.76
N ARG A 155 13.74 -12.95 17.14
CA ARG A 155 13.83 -13.43 15.78
C ARG A 155 12.71 -12.96 14.86
N TRP A 156 11.86 -12.00 15.30
CA TRP A 156 10.90 -11.37 14.42
C TRP A 156 11.63 -10.61 13.32
N ARG A 157 11.26 -10.87 12.07
CA ARG A 157 11.78 -10.18 10.90
C ARG A 157 10.75 -9.29 10.23
N LYS A 158 9.55 -9.80 10.03
CA LYS A 158 8.40 -9.05 9.52
C LYS A 158 7.22 -9.22 10.45
N ILE A 159 6.53 -8.13 10.73
CA ILE A 159 5.25 -8.10 11.45
C ILE A 159 4.25 -7.40 10.55
N GLU A 160 3.12 -8.05 10.32
CA GLU A 160 1.97 -7.46 9.66
C GLU A 160 0.74 -7.79 10.52
N LEU A 161 0.10 -6.74 11.05
CA LEU A 161 -1.06 -6.84 11.92
C LEU A 161 -2.18 -5.96 11.37
N LEU A 162 -3.26 -6.61 10.95
CA LEU A 162 -4.47 -5.98 10.43
C LEU A 162 -5.61 -6.25 11.42
N THR A 163 -6.29 -5.20 11.84
CA THR A 163 -7.45 -5.30 12.74
C THR A 163 -8.50 -4.26 12.36
N ASP A 164 -9.73 -4.51 12.71
CA ASP A 164 -10.80 -3.51 12.54
C ASP A 164 -10.81 -2.48 13.66
N THR A 165 -10.45 -2.89 14.88
CA THR A 165 -10.56 -2.06 16.09
C THR A 165 -9.20 -1.72 16.69
N TRP A 166 -9.17 -0.65 17.50
CA TRP A 166 -7.94 -0.17 18.13
C TRP A 166 -7.42 -1.05 19.29
N ALA A 167 -8.34 -1.64 20.08
CA ALA A 167 -7.96 -2.35 21.29
C ALA A 167 -6.93 -3.50 21.10
N PRO A 168 -7.01 -4.33 20.03
CA PRO A 168 -5.98 -5.32 19.76
C PRO A 168 -4.61 -4.70 19.45
N ILE A 169 -4.56 -3.62 18.63
CA ILE A 169 -3.31 -2.93 18.30
C ILE A 169 -2.70 -2.29 19.56
N PHE A 170 -3.51 -1.62 20.37
CA PHE A 170 -3.08 -1.06 21.64
C PHE A 170 -2.46 -2.13 22.55
N THR A 171 -3.10 -3.30 22.62
CA THR A 171 -2.59 -4.45 23.37
C THR A 171 -1.26 -4.95 22.80
N PHE A 172 -1.17 -5.11 21.47
CA PHE A 172 0.09 -5.46 20.80
C PHE A 172 1.22 -4.47 21.18
N LEU A 173 0.98 -3.16 21.02
CA LEU A 173 1.95 -2.12 21.35
C LEU A 173 2.36 -2.16 22.83
N SER A 174 1.39 -2.35 23.73
CA SER A 174 1.64 -2.47 25.17
C SER A 174 2.54 -3.65 25.54
N TYR A 175 2.40 -4.78 24.84
CA TYR A 175 3.30 -5.93 25.02
C TYR A 175 4.65 -5.68 24.34
N ALA A 176 4.64 -5.10 23.15
CA ALA A 176 5.85 -4.78 22.41
C ALA A 176 6.72 -3.75 23.13
N SER A 177 6.15 -2.85 23.95
CA SER A 177 6.91 -1.87 24.74
C SER A 177 7.90 -2.53 25.72
N ARG A 178 7.65 -3.78 26.10
CA ARG A 178 8.51 -4.56 27.00
C ARG A 178 9.69 -5.23 26.30
N ILE A 179 9.70 -5.25 24.97
CA ILE A 179 10.76 -5.87 24.16
C ILE A 179 11.98 -4.94 24.17
N LYS A 180 13.08 -5.39 24.75
CA LYS A 180 14.32 -4.61 24.83
C LYS A 180 15.19 -4.72 23.56
N SER A 181 15.00 -5.75 22.74
CA SER A 181 15.80 -5.99 21.55
C SER A 181 15.04 -6.81 20.54
N ALA A 182 14.98 -6.31 19.29
CA ALA A 182 14.45 -7.00 18.12
C ALA A 182 15.46 -6.86 16.95
N PRO A 183 16.63 -7.52 17.04
CA PRO A 183 17.75 -7.25 16.14
C PRO A 183 17.50 -7.65 14.69
N MET A 184 16.56 -8.56 14.44
CA MET A 184 16.22 -9.02 13.09
C MET A 184 15.01 -8.31 12.49
N LEU A 185 14.36 -7.42 13.24
CA LEU A 185 13.12 -6.78 12.80
C LEU A 185 13.41 -5.78 11.68
N HIS A 186 12.83 -6.06 10.52
CA HIS A 186 13.06 -5.34 9.28
C HIS A 186 11.82 -4.59 8.81
N ASP A 187 10.65 -5.21 8.92
CA ASP A 187 9.39 -4.67 8.43
C ASP A 187 8.32 -4.68 9.52
N ILE A 188 7.64 -3.54 9.71
CA ILE A 188 6.47 -3.40 10.58
C ILE A 188 5.34 -2.78 9.79
N VAL A 189 4.22 -3.49 9.72
CA VAL A 189 2.96 -3.02 9.15
C VAL A 189 1.88 -3.20 10.21
N LEU A 190 1.33 -2.10 10.70
CA LEU A 190 0.21 -2.10 11.63
C LEU A 190 -0.93 -1.30 11.03
N SER A 191 -2.09 -1.92 10.91
CA SER A 191 -3.25 -1.28 10.29
C SER A 191 -4.52 -1.50 11.09
N ARG A 192 -5.14 -0.39 11.45
CA ARG A 192 -6.52 -0.32 11.88
C ARG A 192 -7.37 -0.03 10.66
N CYS A 193 -8.02 -1.07 10.12
CA CYS A 193 -8.70 -0.98 8.82
C CYS A 193 -9.99 -0.15 8.84
N ASN A 194 -10.53 0.17 10.02
CA ASN A 194 -11.63 1.10 10.21
C ASN A 194 -11.16 2.49 10.68
N ALA A 195 -9.92 2.85 10.44
CA ALA A 195 -9.45 4.18 10.74
C ALA A 195 -10.26 5.19 9.92
N PHE A 196 -11.16 5.89 10.62
CA PHE A 196 -11.85 7.02 10.04
C PHE A 196 -10.89 8.18 9.96
N PHE A 197 -10.92 8.86 8.82
CA PHE A 197 -10.42 10.21 8.77
C PHE A 197 -11.25 11.03 9.73
N ALA A 198 -10.66 11.46 10.80
CA ALA A 198 -11.32 12.43 11.61
C ALA A 198 -11.43 13.73 10.80
N ALA A 199 -12.61 14.31 10.70
CA ALA A 199 -12.77 15.65 10.22
C ALA A 199 -11.89 16.61 11.06
N LYS A 200 -11.55 17.78 10.53
CA LYS A 200 -10.73 18.76 11.24
C LYS A 200 -11.33 19.04 12.62
N GLY A 201 -10.58 18.75 13.68
CA GLY A 201 -11.01 18.91 15.07
C GLY A 201 -11.72 17.70 15.68
N GLU A 202 -11.93 16.62 14.93
CA GLU A 202 -12.45 15.37 15.49
C GLU A 202 -11.36 14.65 16.29
N LEU A 203 -11.76 14.10 17.44
CA LEU A 203 -10.82 13.49 18.37
C LEU A 203 -10.68 11.99 18.11
N PHE A 204 -9.50 11.46 18.41
CA PHE A 204 -9.22 10.02 18.32
C PHE A 204 -10.16 9.18 19.21
N ARG A 205 -10.65 8.08 18.68
CA ARG A 205 -11.51 7.13 19.40
C ARG A 205 -10.91 5.73 19.40
N PRO A 206 -10.98 5.01 20.52
CA PRO A 206 -11.58 5.37 21.82
C PRO A 206 -10.65 6.28 22.64
N SER A 207 -11.17 7.35 23.23
CA SER A 207 -10.40 8.36 23.97
C SER A 207 -9.62 7.78 25.17
N ALA A 208 -10.16 6.74 25.81
CA ALA A 208 -9.50 6.05 26.93
C ALA A 208 -8.16 5.37 26.54
N MET A 209 -7.95 5.08 25.26
CA MET A 209 -6.75 4.42 24.72
C MET A 209 -5.94 5.37 23.79
N ARG A 210 -6.14 6.68 23.94
CA ARG A 210 -5.43 7.68 23.13
C ARG A 210 -3.97 7.86 23.52
N SER A 211 -3.62 7.54 24.79
CA SER A 211 -2.25 7.75 25.28
C SER A 211 -1.24 7.01 24.39
N PRO A 212 -0.21 7.72 23.87
CA PRO A 212 0.78 7.11 23.02
C PRO A 212 1.61 6.08 23.79
N ILE A 213 2.05 5.02 23.09
CA ILE A 213 2.86 3.94 23.66
C ILE A 213 4.24 3.99 23.01
N ALA A 214 5.28 4.05 23.84
CA ALA A 214 6.66 3.87 23.40
C ALA A 214 6.88 2.38 23.09
N TRP A 215 6.83 2.01 21.82
CA TRP A 215 7.00 0.64 21.40
C TRP A 215 8.45 0.17 21.45
N PHE A 216 8.68 -1.12 21.60
CA PHE A 216 10.00 -1.76 21.60
C PHE A 216 11.04 -1.02 22.48
N GLY A 217 10.64 -0.70 23.70
CA GLY A 217 11.54 -0.08 24.68
C GLY A 217 12.07 1.31 24.30
N GLY A 218 11.28 2.07 23.56
CA GLY A 218 11.66 3.43 23.14
C GLY A 218 12.62 3.47 21.97
N GLY A 219 12.58 2.48 21.08
CA GLY A 219 13.26 2.50 19.78
C GLY A 219 14.74 2.17 19.77
N SER A 220 15.39 2.02 20.90
CA SER A 220 16.81 1.59 20.97
C SER A 220 17.04 0.15 20.44
N ALA A 221 15.94 -0.58 20.17
CA ALA A 221 15.95 -1.96 19.74
C ALA A 221 16.10 -2.16 18.21
N PHE A 222 16.00 -1.09 17.42
CA PHE A 222 15.86 -1.19 15.96
C PHE A 222 17.14 -0.90 15.20
N HIS A 223 18.03 -1.86 15.03
CA HIS A 223 19.21 -1.68 14.16
C HIS A 223 18.95 -2.10 12.71
N SER A 224 17.95 -2.94 12.48
CA SER A 224 17.67 -3.53 11.16
C SER A 224 16.38 -3.06 10.52
N LEU A 225 15.60 -2.20 11.19
CA LEU A 225 14.32 -1.71 10.69
C LEU A 225 14.53 -0.88 9.42
N ARG A 226 13.74 -1.20 8.37
CA ARG A 226 13.84 -0.57 7.05
C ARG A 226 12.50 -0.05 6.56
N ARG A 227 11.42 -0.73 6.90
CA ARG A 227 10.08 -0.40 6.46
C ARG A 227 9.12 -0.30 7.64
N VAL A 228 8.39 0.82 7.68
CA VAL A 228 7.31 1.05 8.65
C VAL A 228 6.09 1.55 7.91
N SER A 229 4.95 0.88 8.12
CA SER A 229 3.65 1.29 7.63
C SER A 229 2.67 1.31 8.79
N LEU A 230 2.11 2.48 9.09
CA LEU A 230 1.14 2.69 10.15
C LEU A 230 -0.12 3.29 9.56
N ALA A 231 -1.23 2.54 9.58
CA ALA A 231 -2.53 3.00 9.13
C ALA A 231 -3.49 3.10 10.32
N GLY A 232 -3.88 4.34 10.67
CA GLY A 232 -4.71 4.60 11.85
C GLY A 232 -4.08 4.19 13.19
N VAL A 233 -2.76 4.07 13.23
CA VAL A 233 -1.98 3.58 14.37
C VAL A 233 -0.96 4.61 14.78
N HIS A 234 -1.11 5.17 15.98
CA HIS A 234 -0.15 6.11 16.55
C HIS A 234 0.71 5.46 17.63
N VAL A 235 1.88 6.03 17.83
CA VAL A 235 2.87 5.63 18.84
C VAL A 235 3.39 6.88 19.55
N ASP A 236 4.20 6.70 20.58
CA ASP A 236 4.99 7.81 21.11
C ASP A 236 6.07 8.19 20.08
N TRP A 237 5.80 9.23 19.31
CA TRP A 237 6.65 9.67 18.18
C TRP A 237 8.02 10.09 18.63
N ALA A 238 8.11 10.79 19.79
CA ALA A 238 9.37 11.25 20.37
C ALA A 238 10.29 10.09 20.74
N SER A 239 9.70 8.99 21.23
CA SER A 239 10.39 7.78 21.66
C SER A 239 10.24 6.63 20.65
N SER A 240 9.89 6.92 19.40
CA SER A 240 9.63 5.88 18.39
C SER A 240 10.87 5.14 17.92
N GLY A 241 12.04 5.79 17.99
CA GLY A 241 13.29 5.27 17.45
C GLY A 241 13.28 5.02 15.95
N LEU A 242 12.37 5.65 15.23
CA LEU A 242 12.28 5.55 13.78
C LEU A 242 13.49 6.22 13.14
N SER A 243 14.43 5.42 12.68
CA SER A 243 15.68 5.90 12.07
C SER A 243 16.21 4.92 11.03
N GLY A 244 16.94 5.40 10.05
CA GLY A 244 17.56 4.57 9.01
C GLY A 244 16.55 3.83 8.11
N LEU A 245 15.31 4.34 8.01
CA LEU A 245 14.28 3.77 7.17
C LEU A 245 14.54 4.03 5.69
N PHE A 246 14.11 3.08 4.86
CA PHE A 246 13.99 3.22 3.41
C PHE A 246 12.56 3.52 2.98
N GLU A 247 11.58 3.11 3.81
CA GLU A 247 10.16 3.30 3.53
C GLU A 247 9.42 3.66 4.80
N LEU A 248 8.64 4.74 4.72
CA LEU A 248 7.75 5.20 5.79
C LEU A 248 6.37 5.51 5.22
N GLU A 249 5.35 4.88 5.78
CA GLU A 249 3.97 5.12 5.43
C GLU A 249 3.17 5.50 6.68
N LEU A 250 2.51 6.66 6.63
CA LEU A 250 1.60 7.18 7.64
C LEU A 250 0.26 7.41 6.98
N LYS A 251 -0.75 6.60 7.33
CA LYS A 251 -2.04 6.58 6.63
C LYS A 251 -3.19 6.69 7.62
N TYR A 252 -4.15 7.52 7.30
CA TYR A 252 -5.47 7.54 7.93
C TYR A 252 -5.46 7.76 9.45
N HIS A 253 -4.63 8.66 9.91
CA HIS A 253 -4.56 9.04 11.32
C HIS A 253 -5.54 10.18 11.64
N ALA A 254 -6.03 10.23 12.87
CA ALA A 254 -6.65 11.43 13.40
C ALA A 254 -5.57 12.51 13.62
N SER A 255 -5.89 13.77 13.31
CA SER A 255 -4.92 14.86 13.37
C SER A 255 -4.25 15.02 14.73
N GLU A 256 -5.01 14.82 15.84
CA GLU A 256 -4.52 15.01 17.21
C GLU A 256 -3.48 13.97 17.67
N VAL A 257 -3.37 12.83 16.98
CA VAL A 257 -2.41 11.75 17.33
C VAL A 257 -1.21 11.71 16.39
N MET A 258 -1.19 12.59 15.38
CA MET A 258 -0.04 12.74 14.50
C MET A 258 1.14 13.40 15.25
N PRO A 259 2.39 13.15 14.80
CA PRO A 259 3.54 13.81 15.39
C PRO A 259 3.44 15.33 15.24
N THR A 260 4.01 16.07 16.17
CA THR A 260 4.29 17.48 15.97
C THR A 260 5.22 17.65 14.79
N LEU A 261 5.25 18.84 14.17
CA LEU A 261 6.17 19.11 13.07
C LEU A 261 7.64 18.86 13.48
N GLN A 262 8.02 19.19 14.73
CA GLN A 262 9.37 18.95 15.22
C GLN A 262 9.71 17.46 15.32
N GLU A 263 8.82 16.63 15.85
CA GLU A 263 9.01 15.18 15.94
C GLU A 263 9.11 14.58 14.54
N PHE A 264 8.23 14.98 13.63
CA PHE A 264 8.24 14.52 12.25
C PHE A 264 9.57 14.89 11.56
N CYS A 265 10.01 16.14 11.67
CA CYS A 265 11.30 16.59 11.13
C CYS A 265 12.46 15.78 11.72
N SER A 266 12.41 15.43 13.01
CA SER A 266 13.43 14.62 13.66
C SER A 266 13.46 13.19 13.09
N ILE A 267 12.28 12.56 12.89
CA ILE A 267 12.16 11.24 12.27
C ILE A 267 12.72 11.24 10.84
N ILE A 268 12.28 12.21 10.02
CA ILE A 268 12.72 12.31 8.62
C ILE A 268 14.24 12.55 8.55
N SER A 269 14.77 13.43 9.40
CA SER A 269 16.23 13.70 9.46
C SER A 269 17.05 12.49 9.90
N ALA A 270 16.46 11.61 10.72
CA ALA A 270 17.06 10.34 11.12
C ALA A 270 17.00 9.25 10.02
N CYS A 271 16.30 9.52 8.91
CA CYS A 271 16.14 8.60 7.78
C CYS A 271 16.74 9.16 6.48
N PRO A 272 18.06 9.45 6.40
CA PRO A 272 18.67 10.12 5.25
C PRO A 272 18.63 9.32 3.94
N LYS A 273 18.36 8.01 4.03
CA LYS A 273 18.23 7.09 2.87
C LYS A 273 16.79 6.74 2.56
N LEU A 274 15.85 7.58 2.97
CA LEU A 274 14.43 7.34 2.69
C LEU A 274 14.19 7.40 1.17
N GLU A 275 13.68 6.31 0.63
CA GLU A 275 13.40 6.11 -0.80
C GLU A 275 11.92 6.26 -1.11
N ARG A 276 11.04 5.85 -0.18
CA ARG A 276 9.59 5.94 -0.31
C ARG A 276 8.98 6.59 0.92
N LEU A 277 8.11 7.57 0.69
CA LEU A 277 7.32 8.25 1.73
C LEU A 277 5.85 8.29 1.29
N SER A 278 4.97 7.83 2.18
CA SER A 278 3.53 7.95 1.96
C SER A 278 2.89 8.64 3.15
N ILE A 279 2.12 9.70 2.89
CA ILE A 279 1.32 10.41 3.89
C ILE A 279 -0.10 10.51 3.32
N LEU A 280 -1.04 9.71 3.84
CA LEU A 280 -2.43 9.72 3.39
C LEU A 280 -3.35 10.18 4.52
N GLY A 281 -4.04 11.29 4.31
CA GLY A 281 -4.88 11.96 5.30
C GLY A 281 -4.13 13.07 6.02
N TRP A 282 -4.28 13.16 7.35
CA TRP A 282 -3.52 14.13 8.13
C TRP A 282 -2.06 13.70 8.24
N GLY A 283 -1.16 14.63 7.96
CA GLY A 283 0.27 14.52 8.23
C GLY A 283 0.62 15.13 9.60
N PRO A 284 1.89 15.58 9.81
CA PRO A 284 2.30 16.19 11.07
C PRO A 284 1.47 17.43 11.42
N GLN A 285 1.32 17.70 12.71
CA GLN A 285 0.63 18.89 13.19
C GLN A 285 1.46 20.13 12.84
N ILE A 286 0.92 20.98 11.98
CA ILE A 286 1.50 22.28 11.63
C ILE A 286 0.79 23.34 12.46
N ASP A 287 1.52 23.98 13.37
CA ASP A 287 1.01 25.11 14.15
C ASP A 287 1.02 26.34 13.26
N THR A 288 -0.16 26.80 12.85
CA THR A 288 -0.33 27.96 11.98
C THR A 288 0.05 29.28 12.66
N ASP A 289 0.07 29.32 13.99
CA ASP A 289 0.45 30.50 14.77
C ASP A 289 1.97 30.59 15.03
N ALA A 290 2.68 29.48 14.90
CA ALA A 290 4.12 29.50 14.95
C ALA A 290 4.66 30.01 13.61
N VAL A 291 5.41 31.12 13.63
CA VAL A 291 6.19 31.58 12.48
C VAL A 291 7.13 30.42 12.10
N VAL A 292 6.68 29.54 11.21
CA VAL A 292 7.51 28.46 10.68
C VAL A 292 8.73 29.15 10.04
N PRO A 293 9.93 28.91 10.53
CA PRO A 293 11.11 29.51 9.91
C PRO A 293 11.13 29.06 8.45
N LYS A 294 10.92 29.98 7.50
CA LYS A 294 10.95 29.73 6.04
C LYS A 294 12.26 29.08 5.54
N GLN A 295 13.15 28.68 6.42
CA GLN A 295 14.52 28.25 6.13
C GLN A 295 14.80 26.76 6.37
N ARG A 296 13.83 25.96 6.85
CA ARG A 296 14.10 24.52 7.07
C ARG A 296 13.34 23.68 6.05
N SER A 297 13.85 23.64 4.82
CA SER A 297 13.39 22.62 3.87
C SER A 297 14.00 21.25 4.23
N LEU A 298 13.15 20.25 4.39
CA LEU A 298 13.54 18.85 4.56
C LEU A 298 14.00 18.30 3.21
N ARG A 299 15.31 18.23 2.98
CA ARG A 299 15.85 17.69 1.75
C ARG A 299 15.97 16.18 1.84
N LEU A 300 15.17 15.46 1.05
CA LEU A 300 15.20 14.01 0.92
C LEU A 300 15.86 13.62 -0.41
N ALA A 301 17.19 13.51 -0.38
CA ALA A 301 18.02 13.38 -1.57
C ALA A 301 17.82 12.02 -2.30
N HIS A 302 17.34 11.00 -1.61
CA HIS A 302 17.13 9.64 -2.13
C HIS A 302 15.67 9.30 -2.36
N LEU A 303 14.73 10.19 -2.02
CA LEU A 303 13.31 9.94 -2.20
C LEU A 303 12.97 9.97 -3.69
N HIS A 304 12.54 8.84 -4.19
CA HIS A 304 12.11 8.69 -5.58
C HIS A 304 10.63 8.35 -5.73
N ASP A 305 9.93 7.99 -4.66
CA ASP A 305 8.51 7.66 -4.65
C ASP A 305 7.80 8.40 -3.51
N PHE A 306 6.85 9.25 -3.85
CA PHE A 306 6.08 10.04 -2.89
C PHE A 306 4.58 9.90 -3.15
N ALA A 307 3.86 9.36 -2.17
CA ALA A 307 2.41 9.29 -2.18
C ALA A 307 1.84 10.26 -1.14
N PHE A 308 0.98 11.15 -1.59
CA PHE A 308 0.37 12.16 -0.75
C PHE A 308 -1.14 12.23 -0.95
N GLY A 309 -1.88 11.92 0.11
CA GLY A 309 -3.33 12.08 0.17
C GLY A 309 -3.69 13.20 1.14
N PHE A 310 -4.49 14.16 0.71
CA PHE A 310 -4.84 15.34 1.49
C PHE A 310 -6.36 15.46 1.72
N ILE A 311 -6.71 16.15 2.79
CA ILE A 311 -8.09 16.47 3.18
C ILE A 311 -8.35 17.98 3.05
N ASP A 312 -7.29 18.78 3.21
CA ASP A 312 -7.32 20.24 3.19
C ASP A 312 -6.19 20.74 2.29
N VAL A 313 -6.53 21.54 1.29
CA VAL A 313 -5.55 22.03 0.28
C VAL A 313 -4.56 23.03 0.86
N ASP A 314 -4.98 23.88 1.81
CA ASP A 314 -4.07 24.85 2.43
C ASP A 314 -3.04 24.13 3.30
N TYR A 315 -3.50 23.18 4.12
CA TYR A 315 -2.59 22.30 4.85
C TYR A 315 -1.64 21.52 3.93
N ALA A 316 -2.14 21.04 2.79
CA ALA A 316 -1.32 20.32 1.81
C ALA A 316 -0.19 21.19 1.27
N ILE A 317 -0.50 22.44 0.90
CA ILE A 317 0.49 23.40 0.39
C ILE A 317 1.52 23.74 1.49
N ASP A 318 1.07 23.97 2.73
CA ASP A 318 1.94 24.27 3.86
C ASP A 318 2.91 23.11 4.13
N LEU A 319 2.40 21.88 4.17
CA LEU A 319 3.24 20.70 4.36
C LEU A 319 4.22 20.50 3.21
N LEU A 320 3.76 20.57 1.96
CA LEU A 320 4.62 20.41 0.80
C LEU A 320 5.70 21.49 0.73
N SER A 321 5.44 22.72 1.21
CA SER A 321 6.43 23.80 1.25
C SER A 321 7.66 23.47 2.09
N LEU A 322 7.57 22.50 2.99
CA LEU A 322 8.67 22.04 3.83
C LEU A 322 9.62 21.06 3.13
N PHE A 323 9.21 20.46 2.04
CA PHE A 323 9.96 19.39 1.39
C PHE A 323 10.75 19.81 0.16
N HIS A 324 11.85 19.11 -0.06
CA HIS A 324 12.66 19.19 -1.26
C HIS A 324 13.04 17.76 -1.70
N PHE A 325 12.52 17.30 -2.83
CA PHE A 325 12.65 15.95 -3.38
C PHE A 325 13.42 15.93 -4.71
N PRO A 326 14.74 16.15 -4.73
CA PRO A 326 15.49 16.33 -5.98
C PRO A 326 15.58 15.08 -6.87
N ALA A 327 15.30 13.90 -6.32
CA ALA A 327 15.37 12.62 -7.02
C ALA A 327 14.00 12.01 -7.34
N LEU A 328 12.90 12.78 -7.18
CA LEU A 328 11.54 12.27 -7.35
C LEU A 328 11.31 11.70 -8.75
N LYS A 329 10.76 10.49 -8.83
CA LYS A 329 10.44 9.76 -10.06
C LYS A 329 8.97 9.38 -10.13
N ALA A 330 8.37 9.03 -8.99
CA ALA A 330 6.98 8.65 -8.88
C ALA A 330 6.26 9.59 -7.92
N LEU A 331 5.13 10.13 -8.34
CA LEU A 331 4.27 10.99 -7.53
C LEU A 331 2.83 10.45 -7.59
N SER A 332 2.24 10.21 -6.42
CA SER A 332 0.81 9.92 -6.29
C SER A 332 0.14 11.01 -5.46
N LEU A 333 -0.91 11.63 -6.00
CA LEU A 333 -1.72 12.64 -5.33
C LEU A 333 -3.16 12.14 -5.22
N GLU A 334 -3.73 12.18 -4.01
CA GLU A 334 -5.09 11.72 -3.74
C GLU A 334 -5.88 12.77 -2.97
N ASP A 335 -7.05 13.16 -3.48
CA ASP A 335 -7.99 13.98 -2.73
C ASP A 335 -8.87 13.08 -1.85
N LEU A 336 -8.65 13.15 -0.54
CA LEU A 336 -9.39 12.39 0.46
C LEU A 336 -10.53 13.21 1.10
N SER A 337 -10.70 14.47 0.70
CA SER A 337 -11.73 15.34 1.26
C SER A 337 -13.16 14.80 1.04
N PRO A 338 -13.50 14.13 -0.09
CA PRO A 338 -14.81 13.54 -0.27
C PRO A 338 -15.12 12.40 0.72
N SER A 339 -14.08 11.75 1.26
CA SER A 339 -14.26 10.71 2.28
C SER A 339 -14.67 11.28 3.64
N VAL A 340 -14.36 12.57 3.89
CA VAL A 340 -14.70 13.30 5.13
C VAL A 340 -16.00 14.10 4.95
N ASP A 341 -16.13 14.84 3.86
CA ASP A 341 -17.31 15.62 3.51
C ASP A 341 -17.64 15.49 2.02
N PRO A 342 -18.50 14.52 1.66
CA PRO A 342 -18.90 14.33 0.26
C PRO A 342 -19.61 15.52 -0.37
N SER A 343 -20.14 16.43 0.46
CA SER A 343 -20.93 17.59 -0.01
C SER A 343 -20.06 18.73 -0.51
N HIS A 344 -18.81 18.80 -0.05
CA HIS A 344 -17.89 19.89 -0.34
C HIS A 344 -16.49 19.35 -0.74
N PRO A 345 -16.35 18.82 -1.98
CA PRO A 345 -15.03 18.41 -2.48
C PRO A 345 -14.08 19.61 -2.54
N CYS A 346 -12.82 19.42 -2.20
CA CYS A 346 -11.81 20.46 -2.28
C CYS A 346 -11.49 20.83 -3.73
N ASP A 347 -11.29 22.12 -4.04
CA ASP A 347 -10.70 22.56 -5.31
C ASP A 347 -9.19 22.35 -5.28
N SER A 348 -8.73 21.23 -5.86
CA SER A 348 -7.32 20.86 -5.95
C SER A 348 -6.49 21.74 -6.90
N SER A 349 -7.13 22.69 -7.63
CA SER A 349 -6.44 23.56 -8.59
C SER A 349 -5.30 24.34 -7.94
N ARG A 350 -5.50 24.83 -6.69
CA ARG A 350 -4.46 25.58 -5.97
C ARG A 350 -3.22 24.74 -5.66
N LEU A 351 -3.41 23.47 -5.37
CA LEU A 351 -2.30 22.53 -5.13
C LEU A 351 -1.51 22.26 -6.42
N LEU A 352 -2.22 21.98 -7.54
CA LEU A 352 -1.59 21.76 -8.85
C LEU A 352 -0.85 23.02 -9.30
N ASP A 353 -1.46 24.20 -9.17
CA ASP A 353 -0.83 25.48 -9.49
C ASP A 353 0.42 25.73 -8.61
N TYR A 354 0.35 25.42 -7.29
CA TYR A 354 1.52 25.52 -6.40
C TYR A 354 2.69 24.64 -6.87
N LEU A 355 2.44 23.36 -7.17
CA LEU A 355 3.48 22.44 -7.64
C LEU A 355 4.10 22.90 -8.97
N THR A 356 3.26 23.42 -9.89
CA THR A 356 3.69 23.96 -11.17
C THR A 356 4.58 25.18 -11.01
N VAL A 357 4.17 26.16 -10.16
CA VAL A 357 4.94 27.39 -9.90
C VAL A 357 6.23 27.08 -9.15
N ALA A 358 6.21 26.18 -8.17
CA ALA A 358 7.40 25.76 -7.43
C ALA A 358 8.46 25.13 -8.36
N HIS A 359 8.01 24.43 -9.41
CA HIS A 359 8.89 23.90 -10.45
C HIS A 359 9.47 25.04 -11.34
N GLN A 360 8.63 25.92 -11.87
CA GLN A 360 9.01 27.00 -12.79
C GLN A 360 9.88 28.08 -12.15
N GLY A 361 9.58 28.47 -10.92
CA GLY A 361 10.25 29.59 -10.22
C GLY A 361 11.74 29.38 -10.00
N CYS A 362 12.20 28.15 -10.03
CA CYS A 362 13.62 27.83 -9.92
C CYS A 362 14.37 27.90 -11.25
N CYS A 363 13.72 27.49 -12.33
CA CYS A 363 14.36 27.38 -13.65
C CYS A 363 14.46 28.73 -14.38
N ALA A 364 13.64 29.72 -14.03
CA ALA A 364 13.63 31.03 -14.65
C ALA A 364 14.90 31.86 -14.40
N SER A 365 15.70 31.53 -13.39
CA SER A 365 16.92 32.25 -13.02
C SER A 365 18.21 31.70 -13.63
N SER A 366 18.16 30.56 -14.29
CA SER A 366 19.33 29.92 -14.92
C SER A 366 19.14 29.79 -16.42
N SER A 367 19.97 30.48 -17.20
CA SER A 367 20.07 30.35 -18.67
C SER A 367 20.69 29.02 -19.15
N GLN A 368 20.65 27.97 -18.30
CA GLN A 368 21.23 26.67 -18.62
C GLN A 368 20.17 25.70 -19.12
N THR A 369 20.43 25.10 -20.25
CA THR A 369 19.57 24.12 -20.97
C THR A 369 19.50 22.73 -20.32
N SER A 370 20.09 22.52 -19.16
CA SER A 370 20.03 21.26 -18.41
C SER A 370 19.03 21.37 -17.24
N PRO A 371 18.24 20.31 -16.97
CA PRO A 371 17.29 20.31 -15.88
C PRO A 371 18.00 20.57 -14.54
N CYS A 372 17.49 21.51 -13.78
CA CYS A 372 18.07 21.91 -12.49
C CYS A 372 17.80 20.85 -11.43
N THR A 373 18.78 19.99 -11.17
CA THR A 373 18.69 18.95 -10.13
C THR A 373 18.97 19.45 -8.71
N THR A 374 19.40 20.71 -8.56
CA THR A 374 19.90 21.20 -7.28
C THR A 374 18.98 22.17 -6.55
N CYS A 375 18.16 22.92 -7.24
CA CYS A 375 17.35 23.98 -6.65
C CYS A 375 15.83 23.80 -6.74
N CYS A 376 15.33 23.00 -7.70
CA CYS A 376 13.90 22.75 -7.81
C CYS A 376 13.41 21.84 -6.66
N PRO A 377 12.43 22.27 -5.85
CA PRO A 377 11.89 21.43 -4.77
C PRO A 377 11.20 20.18 -5.32
N TYR A 378 10.55 20.27 -6.48
CA TYR A 378 9.82 19.20 -7.15
C TYR A 378 10.23 19.17 -8.64
N PRO A 379 11.06 18.20 -9.06
CA PRO A 379 11.50 18.13 -10.47
C PRO A 379 10.43 17.44 -11.33
N LEU A 380 9.30 18.12 -11.61
CA LEU A 380 8.20 17.59 -12.40
C LEU A 380 8.65 17.08 -13.76
N SER A 381 9.63 17.77 -14.40
CA SER A 381 10.18 17.38 -15.69
C SER A 381 10.91 16.03 -15.68
N SER A 382 11.25 15.47 -14.52
CA SER A 382 11.92 14.17 -14.38
C SER A 382 11.01 13.07 -13.85
N LEU A 383 9.71 13.35 -13.64
CA LEU A 383 8.76 12.33 -13.25
C LEU A 383 8.59 11.29 -14.34
N SER A 384 8.66 10.02 -13.98
CA SER A 384 8.38 8.89 -14.86
C SER A 384 7.02 8.25 -14.58
N SER A 385 6.49 8.35 -13.37
CA SER A 385 5.17 7.84 -13.01
C SER A 385 4.38 8.89 -12.23
N LEU A 386 3.10 9.05 -12.57
CA LEU A 386 2.17 9.97 -11.94
C LEU A 386 0.82 9.29 -11.74
N GLU A 387 0.33 9.31 -10.51
CA GLU A 387 -1.03 8.89 -10.18
C GLU A 387 -1.81 10.05 -9.58
N LEU A 388 -2.97 10.38 -10.19
CA LEU A 388 -3.90 11.39 -9.71
C LEU A 388 -5.24 10.73 -9.38
N ARG A 389 -5.66 10.80 -8.13
CA ARG A 389 -6.86 10.12 -7.65
C ARG A 389 -7.86 11.07 -7.03
N GLY A 390 -9.08 11.10 -7.57
CA GLY A 390 -10.21 11.85 -7.04
C GLY A 390 -10.05 13.37 -7.07
N LEU A 391 -9.09 13.90 -7.86
CA LEU A 391 -8.84 15.34 -7.89
C LEU A 391 -9.94 16.09 -8.63
N THR A 392 -10.58 17.04 -7.94
CA THR A 392 -11.47 18.02 -8.53
C THR A 392 -10.70 19.30 -8.80
N SER A 393 -10.53 19.67 -10.08
CA SER A 393 -9.70 20.82 -10.43
C SER A 393 -10.22 21.55 -11.67
N ARG A 394 -9.77 22.80 -11.86
CA ARG A 394 -9.97 23.51 -13.10
C ARG A 394 -9.14 22.88 -14.21
N GLU A 395 -9.74 22.72 -15.38
CA GLU A 395 -9.10 22.15 -16.58
C GLU A 395 -7.74 22.80 -16.89
N ALA A 396 -7.68 24.13 -16.83
CA ALA A 396 -6.46 24.89 -17.10
C ALA A 396 -5.32 24.58 -16.12
N SER A 397 -5.62 24.32 -14.84
CA SER A 397 -4.60 23.97 -13.84
C SER A 397 -4.07 22.57 -14.05
N LEU A 398 -4.93 21.60 -14.34
CA LEU A 398 -4.56 20.24 -14.66
C LEU A 398 -3.72 20.15 -15.95
N CYS A 399 -4.15 20.83 -17.03
CA CYS A 399 -3.39 20.87 -18.27
C CYS A 399 -2.00 21.48 -18.08
N ARG A 400 -1.88 22.60 -17.36
CA ARG A 400 -0.56 23.22 -17.07
C ARG A 400 0.33 22.30 -16.27
N PHE A 401 -0.20 21.62 -15.25
CA PHE A 401 0.55 20.67 -14.44
C PHE A 401 1.10 19.51 -15.30
N LEU A 402 0.27 18.92 -16.17
CA LEU A 402 0.68 17.84 -17.06
C LEU A 402 1.69 18.30 -18.14
N GLN A 403 1.64 19.56 -18.57
CA GLN A 403 2.64 20.13 -19.49
C GLN A 403 4.05 20.16 -18.89
N GLU A 404 4.16 20.27 -17.56
CA GLU A 404 5.45 20.28 -16.86
C GLU A 404 6.03 18.88 -16.63
N THR A 405 5.36 17.82 -17.12
CA THR A 405 5.80 16.42 -16.94
C THR A 405 6.16 15.74 -18.27
N PRO A 406 7.12 16.26 -19.05
CA PRO A 406 7.42 15.75 -20.39
C PRO A 406 8.06 14.36 -20.41
N ALA A 407 8.72 13.92 -19.34
CA ALA A 407 9.38 12.62 -19.22
C ALA A 407 8.46 11.52 -18.65
N LEU A 408 7.15 11.82 -18.51
CA LEU A 408 6.19 10.87 -17.92
C LEU A 408 6.00 9.67 -18.83
N ASP A 409 6.20 8.47 -18.29
CA ASP A 409 6.07 7.18 -18.95
C ASP A 409 4.73 6.50 -18.60
N ASP A 410 4.33 6.60 -17.33
CA ASP A 410 3.12 6.00 -16.77
C ASP A 410 2.23 7.05 -16.11
N LEU A 411 0.97 7.13 -16.55
CA LEU A 411 -0.05 8.02 -15.99
C LEU A 411 -1.29 7.24 -15.59
N VAL A 412 -1.63 7.31 -14.30
CA VAL A 412 -2.86 6.73 -13.74
C VAL A 412 -3.79 7.86 -13.28
N LEU A 413 -5.01 7.86 -13.81
CA LEU A 413 -6.05 8.82 -13.49
C LEU A 413 -7.25 8.07 -12.89
N SER A 414 -7.47 8.23 -11.58
CA SER A 414 -8.56 7.53 -10.88
C SER A 414 -9.68 8.50 -10.50
N SER A 415 -10.93 8.07 -10.69
CA SER A 415 -12.14 8.84 -10.34
C SER A 415 -12.16 10.25 -10.95
N LEU A 416 -11.68 10.38 -12.20
CA LEU A 416 -11.63 11.65 -12.91
C LEU A 416 -13.03 12.09 -13.34
N ASP A 417 -13.35 13.37 -13.13
CA ASP A 417 -14.62 13.94 -13.61
C ASP A 417 -14.67 14.10 -15.13
N LYS A 418 -15.89 14.20 -15.68
CA LYS A 418 -16.13 14.30 -17.12
C LYS A 418 -15.45 15.52 -17.75
N SER A 419 -15.44 16.66 -17.08
CA SER A 419 -14.91 17.91 -17.59
C SER A 419 -13.41 17.82 -17.78
N ASN A 420 -12.70 17.37 -16.74
CA ASN A 420 -11.27 17.13 -16.79
C ASN A 420 -10.90 16.03 -17.81
N ALA A 421 -11.69 14.94 -17.88
CA ALA A 421 -11.46 13.89 -18.88
C ALA A 421 -11.54 14.44 -20.32
N GLN A 422 -12.54 15.28 -20.62
CA GLN A 422 -12.69 15.93 -21.93
C GLN A 422 -11.56 16.91 -22.26
N ALA A 423 -11.06 17.62 -21.26
CA ALA A 423 -10.01 18.61 -21.43
C ALA A 423 -8.63 17.99 -21.73
N ILE A 424 -8.28 16.90 -21.03
CA ILE A 424 -6.91 16.35 -21.11
C ILE A 424 -6.79 15.22 -22.15
N ALA A 425 -7.84 14.41 -22.37
CA ALA A 425 -7.73 13.24 -23.24
C ALA A 425 -7.25 13.56 -24.68
N PRO A 426 -7.71 14.62 -25.35
CA PRO A 426 -7.20 14.98 -26.67
C PRO A 426 -5.70 15.30 -26.66
N GLY A 427 -5.23 16.01 -25.64
CA GLY A 427 -3.82 16.40 -25.48
C GLY A 427 -2.91 15.22 -25.18
N LEU A 428 -3.38 14.24 -24.36
CA LEU A 428 -2.64 13.02 -24.06
C LEU A 428 -2.56 12.11 -25.28
N ILE A 429 -3.66 11.90 -26.00
CA ILE A 429 -3.72 11.04 -27.19
C ILE A 429 -2.88 11.61 -28.35
N SER A 430 -2.82 12.94 -28.50
CA SER A 430 -2.02 13.60 -29.53
C SER A 430 -0.55 13.79 -29.14
N SER A 431 -0.14 13.34 -27.96
CA SER A 431 1.20 13.56 -27.37
C SER A 431 1.59 15.04 -27.22
N LEU A 432 0.60 15.93 -27.19
CA LEU A 432 0.80 17.36 -26.87
C LEU A 432 1.00 17.57 -25.38
N LEU A 433 0.36 16.72 -24.56
CA LEU A 433 0.62 16.58 -23.13
C LEU A 433 1.41 15.29 -22.92
N CYS A 434 2.42 15.31 -22.07
CA CYS A 434 3.23 14.15 -21.71
C CYS A 434 3.76 13.38 -22.94
N PRO A 435 4.67 13.95 -23.75
CA PRO A 435 5.11 13.38 -25.03
C PRO A 435 5.81 12.02 -24.93
N SER A 436 6.31 11.64 -23.75
CA SER A 436 6.97 10.35 -23.50
C SER A 436 6.04 9.27 -22.96
N LEU A 437 4.72 9.54 -22.90
CA LEU A 437 3.75 8.64 -22.26
C LEU A 437 3.59 7.33 -23.06
N HIS A 438 3.82 6.19 -22.37
CA HIS A 438 3.63 4.83 -22.89
C HIS A 438 2.41 4.14 -22.29
N ASP A 439 2.15 4.32 -21.00
CA ASP A 439 1.06 3.70 -20.29
C ASP A 439 0.09 4.74 -19.71
N LEU A 440 -1.16 4.70 -20.17
CA LEU A 440 -2.24 5.56 -19.70
C LEU A 440 -3.37 4.70 -19.14
N THR A 441 -3.64 4.82 -17.85
CA THR A 441 -4.69 4.06 -17.17
C THR A 441 -5.73 4.98 -16.55
N PHE A 442 -7.00 4.76 -16.91
CA PHE A 442 -8.14 5.37 -16.22
C PHE A 442 -8.74 4.33 -15.28
N LYS A 443 -8.74 4.61 -13.97
CA LYS A 443 -9.35 3.76 -12.94
C LYS A 443 -10.64 4.40 -12.42
N ASP A 444 -11.54 3.57 -11.93
CA ASP A 444 -12.83 4.00 -11.36
C ASP A 444 -13.61 4.91 -12.32
N ALA A 445 -13.53 4.60 -13.62
CA ALA A 445 -14.17 5.39 -14.66
C ALA A 445 -15.69 5.15 -14.65
N ASN A 446 -16.46 6.19 -14.34
CA ASN A 446 -17.92 6.13 -14.42
C ASN A 446 -18.42 6.27 -15.87
N SER A 447 -19.72 6.00 -16.10
CA SER A 447 -20.34 6.05 -17.42
C SER A 447 -20.10 7.38 -18.15
N SER A 448 -20.07 8.51 -17.43
CA SER A 448 -19.87 9.83 -18.04
C SER A 448 -18.42 10.05 -18.49
N THR A 449 -17.44 9.55 -17.75
CA THR A 449 -16.01 9.56 -18.12
C THR A 449 -15.76 8.66 -19.32
N ILE A 450 -16.35 7.45 -19.32
CA ILE A 450 -16.27 6.51 -20.46
C ILE A 450 -16.84 7.13 -21.73
N ALA A 451 -18.00 7.81 -21.63
CA ALA A 451 -18.59 8.52 -22.78
C ALA A 451 -17.69 9.66 -23.30
N ALA A 452 -17.07 10.42 -22.40
CA ALA A 452 -16.11 11.47 -22.75
C ALA A 452 -14.88 10.90 -23.49
N LEU A 453 -14.29 9.85 -22.96
CA LEU A 453 -13.15 9.15 -23.57
C LEU A 453 -13.49 8.58 -24.96
N SER A 454 -14.66 7.92 -25.07
CA SER A 454 -15.15 7.38 -26.36
C SER A 454 -15.32 8.46 -27.42
N ALA A 455 -15.89 9.61 -27.05
CA ALA A 455 -16.05 10.75 -27.96
C ALA A 455 -14.69 11.30 -28.42
N CYS A 456 -13.72 11.46 -27.52
CA CYS A 456 -12.38 11.95 -27.85
C CYS A 456 -11.64 11.00 -28.79
N LEU A 457 -11.74 9.70 -28.57
CA LEU A 457 -11.07 8.66 -29.38
C LEU A 457 -11.68 8.51 -30.77
N GLN A 458 -13.00 8.69 -30.91
CA GLN A 458 -13.67 8.68 -32.22
C GLN A 458 -13.26 9.86 -33.10
N VAL A 459 -12.98 11.02 -32.51
CA VAL A 459 -12.50 12.22 -33.23
C VAL A 459 -11.01 12.12 -33.57
N GLY A 460 -10.24 11.44 -32.71
CA GLY A 460 -8.79 11.29 -32.81
C GLY A 460 -8.33 10.07 -33.64
N THR A 461 -9.08 9.58 -34.63
CA THR A 461 -8.88 8.31 -35.39
C THR A 461 -7.50 8.09 -36.02
N ARG A 462 -6.46 8.73 -35.56
CA ARG A 462 -5.06 8.39 -35.87
C ARG A 462 -4.26 8.38 -34.56
N MET A 463 -4.26 7.25 -33.88
CA MET A 463 -3.18 6.95 -32.93
C MET A 463 -1.86 6.97 -33.74
N ASN A 464 -1.23 8.14 -33.83
CA ASN A 464 0.03 8.31 -34.56
C ASN A 464 1.24 7.79 -33.77
N SER A 465 1.02 7.31 -32.49
CA SER A 465 2.07 6.67 -31.73
C SER A 465 1.75 5.17 -31.56
N PRO A 466 2.46 4.27 -32.24
CA PRO A 466 2.20 2.83 -32.21
C PRO A 466 2.57 2.17 -30.86
N SER A 467 3.01 2.92 -29.86
CA SER A 467 3.55 2.41 -28.60
C SER A 467 2.74 2.73 -27.34
N MET A 468 1.73 3.62 -27.41
CA MET A 468 0.96 3.99 -26.20
C MET A 468 -0.14 2.95 -25.90
N ARG A 469 -0.09 2.38 -24.71
CA ARG A 469 -1.14 1.50 -24.17
C ARG A 469 -2.15 2.33 -23.38
N VAL A 470 -3.43 2.12 -23.65
CA VAL A 470 -4.51 2.76 -22.90
C VAL A 470 -5.35 1.68 -22.25
N ALA A 471 -5.50 1.76 -20.93
CA ALA A 471 -6.36 0.87 -20.15
C ALA A 471 -7.46 1.66 -19.45
N VAL A 472 -8.65 1.09 -19.37
CA VAL A 472 -9.79 1.66 -18.64
C VAL A 472 -10.32 0.60 -17.69
N VAL A 473 -10.29 0.89 -16.39
CA VAL A 473 -10.96 0.10 -15.35
C VAL A 473 -12.24 0.84 -14.97
N ALA A 474 -13.37 0.26 -15.35
CA ALA A 474 -14.67 0.88 -15.17
C ALA A 474 -15.30 0.45 -13.84
N ASP A 475 -15.82 1.40 -13.07
CA ASP A 475 -16.72 1.13 -11.93
C ASP A 475 -18.17 1.29 -12.41
N ILE A 476 -18.77 0.16 -12.81
CA ILE A 476 -20.13 0.12 -13.30
C ILE A 476 -20.99 -0.70 -12.34
N THR A 477 -21.56 0.01 -11.37
CA THR A 477 -22.50 -0.61 -10.41
C THR A 477 -23.89 -0.83 -11.00
N ASP A 478 -24.31 -0.02 -12.02
CA ASP A 478 -25.59 -0.13 -12.74
C ASP A 478 -25.37 0.19 -14.23
N GLY A 479 -24.82 -0.79 -14.96
CA GLY A 479 -24.55 -0.63 -16.39
C GLY A 479 -25.85 -0.62 -17.21
N ASP A 480 -26.21 0.54 -17.75
CA ASP A 480 -27.21 0.63 -18.81
C ASP A 480 -26.64 0.08 -20.14
N ASP A 481 -27.50 -0.32 -21.05
CA ASP A 481 -27.11 -0.85 -22.38
C ASP A 481 -26.23 0.15 -23.15
N ALA A 482 -26.39 1.46 -22.92
CA ALA A 482 -25.59 2.49 -23.56
C ALA A 482 -24.12 2.47 -23.09
N THR A 483 -23.88 2.27 -21.81
CA THR A 483 -22.50 2.13 -21.26
C THR A 483 -21.82 0.87 -21.79
N HIS A 484 -22.52 -0.25 -21.89
CA HIS A 484 -21.98 -1.46 -22.49
C HIS A 484 -21.61 -1.29 -23.98
N GLN A 485 -22.41 -0.54 -24.74
CA GLN A 485 -22.09 -0.20 -26.14
C GLN A 485 -20.83 0.66 -26.25
N LEU A 486 -20.65 1.67 -25.35
CA LEU A 486 -19.45 2.50 -25.30
C LEU A 486 -18.20 1.69 -24.96
N ILE A 487 -18.29 0.77 -24.00
CA ILE A 487 -17.20 -0.16 -23.67
C ILE A 487 -16.81 -1.04 -24.87
N HIS A 488 -17.81 -1.57 -25.58
CA HIS A 488 -17.56 -2.34 -26.78
C HIS A 488 -16.89 -1.50 -27.87
N ALA A 489 -17.31 -0.26 -28.03
CA ALA A 489 -16.69 0.70 -28.97
C ALA A 489 -15.23 0.98 -28.58
N LEU A 490 -14.92 1.21 -27.30
CA LEU A 490 -13.55 1.41 -26.82
C LEU A 490 -12.66 0.17 -27.07
N ARG A 491 -13.17 -1.03 -26.78
CA ARG A 491 -12.45 -2.30 -27.05
C ARG A 491 -12.17 -2.48 -28.55
N SER A 492 -13.07 -2.04 -29.41
CA SER A 492 -12.87 -2.12 -30.88
C SER A 492 -11.76 -1.18 -31.40
N THR A 493 -11.37 -0.16 -30.64
CA THR A 493 -10.23 0.73 -30.94
C THR A 493 -8.89 0.22 -30.42
N GLY A 494 -8.86 -0.96 -29.78
CA GLY A 494 -7.64 -1.55 -29.21
C GLY A 494 -7.35 -1.16 -27.76
N ILE A 495 -8.30 -0.49 -27.08
CA ILE A 495 -8.17 -0.12 -25.67
C ILE A 495 -8.53 -1.31 -24.80
N GLU A 496 -7.70 -1.59 -23.80
CA GLU A 496 -7.98 -2.60 -22.79
C GLU A 496 -9.03 -2.05 -21.80
N VAL A 497 -10.21 -2.66 -21.75
CA VAL A 497 -11.27 -2.26 -20.83
C VAL A 497 -11.61 -3.43 -19.90
N THR A 498 -11.37 -3.22 -18.60
CA THR A 498 -11.76 -4.12 -17.50
C THR A 498 -12.98 -3.54 -16.78
N VAL A 499 -13.97 -4.38 -16.45
CA VAL A 499 -15.23 -3.99 -15.78
C VAL A 499 -15.32 -4.72 -14.46
#